data_c47c74d2f33eeb765a57a6576f12f042
#
_entry.id   c47c74d2f33eeb765a57a6576f12f042
#
_cell.length_a   1.000
_cell.length_b   1.000
_cell.length_c   1.000
_cell.angle_alpha   90.00
_cell.angle_beta   90.00
_cell.angle_gamma   90.00
#
_symmetry.space_group_name_H-M   'P 1'
#
loop_
_entity.id
_entity.type
_entity.pdbx_description
1 polymer ?
#
loop_
_entity_poly.entity_id
_entity_poly.type
_entity_poly.pdbx_seq_one_letter_code
_entity_poly.pdbx_strand_id
1 'polypeptide(L)'
;MAGRRKISRVGGAGVTVALAGLVLGDFVLVRRNRLAPGVPLSVFEALAELQWAMLLAGLAALLLFSIKPGRRQAAAGMLLIVLLVLALLGFSGSAAAELSEAGGSFTRVSIGSSMWLALFGLFIVLTDMVGRARLGLVGNVLLAVGFVAGLAFSALAGAYHFLSPVLEFISHRDRFFAELGNHLFITSLSIGLAAAIGLPLGLLIFKYRSPRASVFAVLNIVQTVPSLALFGLLIAPLAFISGEWPLLRSLGVRGIGWAPAVIALTLYGLLPIVRNTFAGFAAVDKAVMEVGRGMGMGPLQIFARVELPIAAPIILNGLRIACVQNIGNTAVASLIGAGGFGIFIFQGLGQSAIDLVLLGTIPTIALALCADSLFQIAMQFFRSGGS
;
A
#
# COMPACT_ATOMS: atom_id res chain seq x y z
N MET A 1 -3.25 38.44 -21.49
CA MET A 1 -2.91 37.27 -22.34
C MET A 1 -3.61 36.04 -21.79
N ALA A 2 -4.67 35.58 -22.44
CA ALA A 2 -5.41 34.37 -22.06
C ALA A 2 -4.55 33.16 -22.41
N GLY A 3 -3.92 32.56 -21.39
CA GLY A 3 -3.15 31.34 -21.57
C GLY A 3 -4.02 30.25 -22.18
N ARG A 4 -3.67 29.75 -23.35
CA ARG A 4 -4.28 28.59 -24.01
C ARG A 4 -4.32 27.46 -22.96
N ARG A 5 -5.51 27.15 -22.43
CA ARG A 5 -5.73 26.01 -21.55
C ARG A 5 -5.41 24.76 -22.34
N LYS A 6 -4.24 24.13 -22.06
CA LYS A 6 -3.81 22.90 -22.73
C LYS A 6 -4.76 21.77 -22.36
N ILE A 7 -5.23 21.03 -23.36
CA ILE A 7 -5.98 19.76 -23.16
C ILE A 7 -5.15 18.84 -22.28
N SER A 8 -5.77 18.22 -21.27
CA SER A 8 -5.11 17.22 -20.46
C SER A 8 -4.91 15.95 -21.26
N ARG A 9 -3.68 15.72 -21.73
CA ARG A 9 -3.33 14.45 -22.39
C ARG A 9 -3.41 13.28 -21.41
N VAL A 10 -3.02 13.50 -20.15
CA VAL A 10 -3.04 12.48 -19.11
C VAL A 10 -4.48 12.09 -18.74
N GLY A 11 -5.33 13.10 -18.48
CA GLY A 11 -6.75 12.85 -18.21
C GLY A 11 -7.46 12.17 -19.37
N GLY A 12 -7.22 12.62 -20.62
CA GLY A 12 -7.78 11.98 -21.81
C GLY A 12 -7.32 10.53 -21.97
N ALA A 13 -6.02 10.24 -21.80
CA ALA A 13 -5.50 8.88 -21.87
C ALA A 13 -6.11 7.99 -20.79
N GLY A 14 -6.25 8.48 -19.54
CA GLY A 14 -6.87 7.71 -18.46
C GLY A 14 -8.33 7.36 -18.74
N VAL A 15 -9.13 8.32 -19.27
CA VAL A 15 -10.53 8.03 -19.66
C VAL A 15 -10.58 7.03 -20.82
N THR A 16 -9.67 7.14 -21.80
CA THR A 16 -9.60 6.18 -22.92
C THR A 16 -9.29 4.77 -22.41
N VAL A 17 -8.35 4.62 -21.47
CA VAL A 17 -8.03 3.34 -20.85
C VAL A 17 -9.24 2.79 -20.08
N ALA A 18 -9.93 3.63 -19.29
CA ALA A 18 -11.13 3.22 -18.56
C ALA A 18 -12.25 2.76 -19.51
N LEU A 19 -12.50 3.52 -20.57
CA LEU A 19 -13.53 3.22 -21.56
C LEU A 19 -13.20 1.95 -22.35
N ALA A 20 -11.96 1.85 -22.86
CA ALA A 20 -11.51 0.66 -23.60
C ALA A 20 -11.55 -0.58 -22.69
N GLY A 21 -11.10 -0.47 -21.45
CA GLY A 21 -11.18 -1.53 -20.47
C GLY A 21 -12.62 -1.98 -20.24
N LEU A 22 -13.55 -1.04 -20.03
CA LEU A 22 -14.95 -1.35 -19.75
C LEU A 22 -15.66 -2.02 -20.94
N VAL A 23 -15.35 -1.60 -22.18
CA VAL A 23 -16.02 -2.09 -23.40
C VAL A 23 -15.42 -3.40 -23.93
N LEU A 24 -14.10 -3.55 -23.86
CA LEU A 24 -13.37 -4.66 -24.47
C LEU A 24 -13.04 -5.81 -23.52
N GLY A 25 -13.10 -5.56 -22.21
CA GLY A 25 -12.77 -6.57 -21.20
C GLY A 25 -14.00 -7.24 -20.61
N ASP A 26 -13.75 -8.27 -19.82
CA ASP A 26 -14.78 -9.00 -19.08
C ASP A 26 -15.13 -8.22 -17.81
N PHE A 27 -16.42 -7.91 -17.60
CA PHE A 27 -16.86 -7.16 -16.43
C PHE A 27 -16.89 -8.02 -15.18
N VAL A 28 -17.46 -9.22 -15.30
CA VAL A 28 -17.45 -10.25 -14.25
C VAL A 28 -17.12 -11.60 -14.83
N LEU A 29 -16.62 -12.50 -13.97
CA LEU A 29 -16.35 -13.89 -14.26
C LEU A 29 -17.28 -14.76 -13.42
N VAL A 30 -18.16 -15.52 -14.05
CA VAL A 30 -19.10 -16.42 -13.38
C VAL A 30 -18.51 -17.82 -13.33
N ARG A 31 -18.40 -18.38 -12.14
CA ARG A 31 -17.88 -19.75 -11.90
C ARG A 31 -18.94 -20.59 -11.22
N ARG A 32 -19.12 -21.83 -11.66
CA ARG A 32 -20.05 -22.78 -11.02
C ARG A 32 -19.63 -23.15 -9.60
N ASN A 33 -18.35 -23.10 -9.31
CA ASN A 33 -17.76 -23.28 -7.99
C ASN A 33 -16.39 -22.56 -7.94
N ARG A 34 -15.73 -22.55 -6.78
CA ARG A 34 -14.46 -21.87 -6.54
C ARG A 34 -13.33 -22.29 -7.49
N LEU A 35 -13.30 -23.54 -7.94
CA LEU A 35 -12.21 -24.13 -8.74
C LEU A 35 -12.54 -24.23 -10.23
N ALA A 36 -13.80 -24.05 -10.62
CA ALA A 36 -14.21 -24.13 -12.01
C ALA A 36 -13.66 -22.94 -12.83
N PRO A 37 -13.35 -23.16 -14.12
CA PRO A 37 -13.03 -22.05 -15.01
C PRO A 37 -14.20 -21.05 -15.07
N GLY A 38 -13.87 -19.75 -15.10
CA GLY A 38 -14.88 -18.69 -15.17
C GLY A 38 -15.39 -18.50 -16.59
N VAL A 39 -16.69 -18.30 -16.72
CA VAL A 39 -17.31 -17.81 -17.95
C VAL A 39 -17.28 -16.29 -17.89
N PRO A 40 -16.57 -15.62 -18.82
CA PRO A 40 -16.51 -14.17 -18.85
C PRO A 40 -17.83 -13.58 -19.35
N LEU A 41 -18.30 -12.52 -18.72
CA LEU A 41 -19.42 -11.72 -19.17
C LEU A 41 -18.96 -10.28 -19.37
N SER A 42 -19.31 -9.69 -20.51
CA SER A 42 -19.08 -8.28 -20.80
C SER A 42 -19.98 -7.38 -19.93
N VAL A 43 -19.68 -6.08 -19.92
CA VAL A 43 -20.51 -5.09 -19.21
C VAL A 43 -21.96 -5.06 -19.74
N PHE A 44 -22.14 -5.33 -21.03
CA PHE A 44 -23.45 -5.33 -21.70
C PHE A 44 -24.29 -6.57 -21.39
N GLU A 45 -23.65 -7.69 -21.08
CA GLU A 45 -24.31 -8.96 -20.69
C GLU A 45 -24.58 -9.02 -19.18
N ALA A 46 -23.70 -8.42 -18.38
CA ALA A 46 -23.75 -8.52 -16.93
C ALA A 46 -24.64 -7.45 -16.28
N LEU A 47 -24.88 -6.32 -16.95
CA LEU A 47 -25.59 -5.18 -16.39
C LEU A 47 -26.86 -4.84 -17.18
N ALA A 48 -27.88 -4.31 -16.49
CA ALA A 48 -29.06 -3.74 -17.12
C ALA A 48 -28.69 -2.54 -18.01
N GLU A 49 -29.49 -2.27 -19.05
CA GLU A 49 -29.23 -1.21 -20.03
C GLU A 49 -28.97 0.15 -19.38
N LEU A 50 -29.73 0.52 -18.36
CA LEU A 50 -29.57 1.78 -17.64
C LEU A 50 -28.21 1.84 -16.90
N GLN A 51 -27.77 0.73 -16.32
CA GLN A 51 -26.53 0.69 -15.52
C GLN A 51 -25.29 0.91 -16.39
N TRP A 52 -25.14 0.15 -17.48
CA TRP A 52 -23.99 0.36 -18.35
C TRP A 52 -24.05 1.70 -19.10
N ALA A 53 -25.26 2.19 -19.45
CA ALA A 53 -25.42 3.52 -20.04
C ALA A 53 -24.99 4.63 -19.07
N MET A 54 -25.30 4.53 -17.77
CA MET A 54 -24.83 5.45 -16.74
C MET A 54 -23.30 5.46 -16.62
N LEU A 55 -22.64 4.29 -16.66
CA LEU A 55 -21.20 4.21 -16.62
C LEU A 55 -20.54 4.88 -17.84
N LEU A 56 -21.05 4.59 -19.04
CA LEU A 56 -20.55 5.22 -20.28
C LEU A 56 -20.81 6.73 -20.31
N ALA A 57 -21.97 7.19 -19.89
CA ALA A 57 -22.29 8.62 -19.78
C ALA A 57 -21.37 9.32 -18.77
N GLY A 58 -21.10 8.69 -17.63
CA GLY A 58 -20.17 9.19 -16.62
C GLY A 58 -18.73 9.31 -17.14
N LEU A 59 -18.26 8.30 -17.87
CA LEU A 59 -16.93 8.34 -18.53
C LEU A 59 -16.86 9.42 -19.61
N ALA A 60 -17.93 9.59 -20.40
CA ALA A 60 -18.03 10.66 -21.41
C ALA A 60 -18.01 12.05 -20.74
N ALA A 61 -18.75 12.25 -19.64
CA ALA A 61 -18.70 13.48 -18.86
C ALA A 61 -17.29 13.74 -18.29
N LEU A 62 -16.61 12.70 -17.81
CA LEU A 62 -15.25 12.79 -17.30
C LEU A 62 -14.25 13.20 -18.42
N LEU A 63 -14.46 12.69 -19.64
CA LEU A 63 -13.69 13.12 -20.82
C LEU A 63 -13.89 14.60 -21.09
N LEU A 64 -15.12 15.11 -21.04
CA LEU A 64 -15.42 16.54 -21.21
C LEU A 64 -14.72 17.41 -20.15
N PHE A 65 -14.68 16.98 -18.88
CA PHE A 65 -13.93 17.65 -17.84
C PHE A 65 -12.40 17.62 -18.06
N SER A 66 -11.90 16.61 -18.77
CA SER A 66 -10.48 16.48 -19.12
C SER A 66 -10.05 17.37 -20.29
N ILE A 67 -10.98 17.78 -21.18
CA ILE A 67 -10.67 18.61 -22.35
C ILE A 67 -10.32 20.04 -21.93
N LYS A 68 -10.99 20.62 -20.95
CA LYS A 68 -10.76 21.99 -20.45
C LYS A 68 -10.70 22.02 -18.93
N PRO A 69 -9.68 21.45 -18.30
CA PRO A 69 -9.65 21.27 -16.86
C PRO A 69 -9.34 22.58 -16.13
N GLY A 70 -10.38 23.34 -15.81
CA GLY A 70 -10.32 24.41 -14.82
C GLY A 70 -10.41 23.83 -13.38
N ARG A 71 -10.11 24.65 -12.36
CA ARG A 71 -10.17 24.21 -10.96
C ARG A 71 -11.52 23.61 -10.57
N ARG A 72 -12.63 24.23 -11.00
CA ARG A 72 -14.00 23.74 -10.69
C ARG A 72 -14.29 22.42 -11.43
N GLN A 73 -13.92 22.33 -12.73
CA GLN A 73 -14.12 21.10 -13.49
C GLN A 73 -13.27 19.94 -12.94
N ALA A 74 -12.06 20.23 -12.49
CA ALA A 74 -11.22 19.21 -11.85
C ALA A 74 -11.83 18.72 -10.51
N ALA A 75 -12.39 19.63 -9.70
CA ALA A 75 -13.08 19.24 -8.46
C ALA A 75 -14.35 18.43 -8.75
N ALA A 76 -15.16 18.84 -9.73
CA ALA A 76 -16.34 18.07 -10.17
C ALA A 76 -15.94 16.70 -10.75
N GLY A 77 -14.83 16.64 -11.49
CA GLY A 77 -14.27 15.39 -12.01
C GLY A 77 -13.82 14.43 -10.91
N MET A 78 -13.20 14.92 -9.84
CA MET A 78 -12.84 14.08 -8.68
C MET A 78 -14.09 13.49 -8.00
N LEU A 79 -15.15 14.29 -7.83
CA LEU A 79 -16.42 13.79 -7.30
C LEU A 79 -17.03 12.74 -8.24
N LEU A 80 -17.03 13.00 -9.55
CA LEU A 80 -17.56 12.06 -10.54
C LEU A 80 -16.75 10.75 -10.54
N ILE A 81 -15.42 10.79 -10.37
CA ILE A 81 -14.60 9.58 -10.23
C ILE A 81 -15.03 8.77 -9.02
N VAL A 82 -15.24 9.42 -7.87
CA VAL A 82 -15.74 8.75 -6.66
C VAL A 82 -17.07 8.06 -6.93
N LEU A 83 -18.02 8.76 -7.56
CA LEU A 83 -19.33 8.20 -7.92
C LEU A 83 -19.19 7.04 -8.92
N LEU A 84 -18.33 7.15 -9.93
CA LEU A 84 -18.11 6.08 -10.90
C LEU A 84 -17.49 4.84 -10.26
N VAL A 85 -16.54 4.98 -9.33
CA VAL A 85 -15.97 3.83 -8.61
C VAL A 85 -17.03 3.17 -7.74
N LEU A 86 -17.84 3.94 -7.02
CA LEU A 86 -18.94 3.40 -6.22
C LEU A 86 -19.99 2.70 -7.10
N ALA A 87 -20.33 3.29 -8.26
CA ALA A 87 -21.26 2.69 -9.23
C ALA A 87 -20.70 1.40 -9.82
N LEU A 88 -19.42 1.37 -10.25
CA LEU A 88 -18.76 0.17 -10.76
C LEU A 88 -18.82 -0.97 -9.75
N LEU A 89 -18.47 -0.70 -8.49
CA LEU A 89 -18.52 -1.70 -7.42
C LEU A 89 -19.97 -2.11 -7.10
N GLY A 90 -20.89 -1.15 -7.00
CA GLY A 90 -22.29 -1.42 -6.71
C GLY A 90 -22.98 -2.25 -7.80
N PHE A 91 -22.75 -1.89 -9.07
CA PHE A 91 -23.31 -2.64 -10.20
C PHE A 91 -22.69 -4.04 -10.36
N SER A 92 -21.40 -4.21 -10.05
CA SER A 92 -20.82 -5.55 -9.99
C SER A 92 -21.44 -6.40 -8.89
N GLY A 93 -21.82 -5.78 -7.78
CA GLY A 93 -22.51 -6.45 -6.68
C GLY A 93 -23.94 -6.84 -7.03
N SER A 94 -24.72 -5.97 -7.73
CA SER A 94 -26.07 -6.31 -8.21
C SER A 94 -26.03 -7.45 -9.25
N ALA A 95 -25.07 -7.38 -10.19
CA ALA A 95 -24.86 -8.46 -11.15
C ALA A 95 -24.50 -9.78 -10.44
N ALA A 96 -23.66 -9.73 -9.40
CA ALA A 96 -23.32 -10.90 -8.63
C ALA A 96 -24.52 -11.51 -7.90
N ALA A 97 -25.43 -10.69 -7.38
CA ALA A 97 -26.67 -11.17 -6.74
C ALA A 97 -27.54 -11.94 -7.76
N GLU A 98 -27.87 -11.29 -8.88
CA GLU A 98 -28.71 -11.89 -9.93
C GLU A 98 -28.11 -13.20 -10.50
N LEU A 99 -26.81 -13.19 -10.80
CA LEU A 99 -26.13 -14.36 -11.37
C LEU A 99 -25.96 -15.49 -10.33
N SER A 100 -25.86 -15.17 -9.05
CA SER A 100 -25.79 -16.18 -7.99
C SER A 100 -27.14 -16.82 -7.74
N GLU A 101 -28.23 -16.06 -7.80
CA GLU A 101 -29.59 -16.62 -7.71
C GLU A 101 -29.89 -17.58 -8.87
N ALA A 102 -29.51 -17.22 -10.11
CA ALA A 102 -29.69 -18.05 -11.29
C ALA A 102 -28.79 -19.29 -11.30
N GLY A 103 -27.59 -19.22 -10.76
CA GLY A 103 -26.56 -20.29 -10.83
C GLY A 103 -26.52 -21.23 -9.62
N GLY A 104 -27.26 -20.93 -8.54
CA GLY A 104 -27.31 -21.73 -7.32
C GLY A 104 -26.24 -21.38 -6.28
N SER A 105 -26.33 -22.01 -5.10
CA SER A 105 -25.60 -21.65 -3.86
C SER A 105 -24.06 -21.75 -3.96
N PHE A 106 -23.51 -22.47 -4.91
CA PHE A 106 -22.06 -22.61 -5.10
C PHE A 106 -21.49 -21.64 -6.14
N THR A 107 -22.35 -20.86 -6.82
CA THR A 107 -21.91 -19.92 -7.85
C THR A 107 -21.03 -18.83 -7.23
N ARG A 108 -19.93 -18.52 -7.93
CA ARG A 108 -18.98 -17.47 -7.55
C ARG A 108 -18.87 -16.44 -8.67
N VAL A 109 -19.06 -15.18 -8.32
CA VAL A 109 -18.94 -14.08 -9.26
C VAL A 109 -17.74 -13.23 -8.87
N SER A 110 -16.69 -13.34 -9.68
CA SER A 110 -15.43 -12.63 -9.49
C SER A 110 -15.38 -11.39 -10.36
N ILE A 111 -14.59 -10.41 -9.95
CA ILE A 111 -14.34 -9.18 -10.69
C ILE A 111 -13.50 -9.50 -11.93
N GLY A 112 -13.95 -9.06 -13.11
CA GLY A 112 -13.28 -9.31 -14.39
C GLY A 112 -12.21 -8.24 -14.74
N SER A 113 -11.57 -8.45 -15.90
CA SER A 113 -10.46 -7.62 -16.40
C SER A 113 -10.89 -6.16 -16.67
N SER A 114 -12.12 -5.96 -17.16
CA SER A 114 -12.63 -4.62 -17.49
C SER A 114 -12.71 -3.72 -16.26
N MET A 115 -13.11 -4.29 -15.13
CA MET A 115 -13.19 -3.57 -13.86
C MET A 115 -11.82 -3.03 -13.43
N TRP A 116 -10.78 -3.86 -13.51
CA TRP A 116 -9.41 -3.46 -13.14
C TRP A 116 -8.86 -2.39 -14.07
N LEU A 117 -9.10 -2.52 -15.38
CA LEU A 117 -8.70 -1.51 -16.36
C LEU A 117 -9.47 -0.20 -16.20
N ALA A 118 -10.78 -0.27 -15.90
CA ALA A 118 -11.59 0.92 -15.61
C ALA A 118 -11.08 1.64 -14.35
N LEU A 119 -10.84 0.90 -13.25
CA LEU A 119 -10.27 1.46 -12.01
C LEU A 119 -8.89 2.09 -12.25
N PHE A 120 -8.03 1.42 -13.03
CA PHE A 120 -6.71 1.95 -13.37
C PHE A 120 -6.80 3.22 -14.21
N GLY A 121 -7.67 3.26 -15.22
CA GLY A 121 -7.92 4.47 -16.01
C GLY A 121 -8.46 5.61 -15.15
N LEU A 122 -9.43 5.35 -14.28
CA LEU A 122 -9.95 6.34 -13.32
C LEU A 122 -8.87 6.83 -12.34
N PHE A 123 -7.97 5.97 -11.90
CA PHE A 123 -6.83 6.36 -11.08
C PHE A 123 -5.89 7.33 -11.80
N ILE A 124 -5.58 7.09 -13.08
CA ILE A 124 -4.78 8.02 -13.90
C ILE A 124 -5.47 9.39 -13.98
N VAL A 125 -6.79 9.41 -14.23
CA VAL A 125 -7.56 10.66 -14.27
C VAL A 125 -7.55 11.36 -12.92
N LEU A 126 -7.70 10.61 -11.83
CA LEU A 126 -7.71 11.15 -10.47
C LEU A 126 -6.39 11.87 -10.15
N THR A 127 -5.24 11.28 -10.47
CA THR A 127 -3.92 11.89 -10.23
C THR A 127 -3.76 13.22 -10.98
N ASP A 128 -4.23 13.31 -12.22
CA ASP A 128 -4.26 14.54 -13.00
C ASP A 128 -5.20 15.61 -12.40
N MET A 129 -6.39 15.19 -11.96
CA MET A 129 -7.40 16.09 -11.39
C MET A 129 -7.01 16.62 -10.02
N VAL A 130 -6.40 15.82 -9.15
CA VAL A 130 -5.88 16.25 -7.83
C VAL A 130 -4.91 17.42 -7.98
N GLY A 131 -3.95 17.30 -8.91
CA GLY A 131 -2.97 18.37 -9.17
C GLY A 131 -3.59 19.68 -9.66
N ARG A 132 -4.76 19.63 -10.31
CA ARG A 132 -5.46 20.79 -10.92
C ARG A 132 -6.54 21.39 -10.03
N ALA A 133 -7.26 20.57 -9.28
CA ALA A 133 -8.34 21.00 -8.40
C ALA A 133 -7.84 21.86 -7.24
N ARG A 134 -6.62 21.59 -6.73
CA ARG A 134 -6.00 22.33 -5.61
C ARG A 134 -6.99 22.53 -4.45
N LEU A 135 -7.67 21.44 -4.06
CA LEU A 135 -8.74 21.49 -3.05
C LEU A 135 -8.24 21.79 -1.63
N GLY A 136 -6.95 21.87 -1.41
CA GLY A 136 -6.38 21.94 -0.06
C GLY A 136 -6.66 20.65 0.76
N LEU A 137 -6.18 20.64 2.00
CA LEU A 137 -6.30 19.46 2.88
C LEU A 137 -7.77 19.09 3.15
N VAL A 138 -8.58 20.08 3.54
CA VAL A 138 -9.99 19.85 3.92
C VAL A 138 -10.79 19.24 2.76
N GLY A 139 -10.67 19.78 1.55
CA GLY A 139 -11.40 19.26 0.38
C GLY A 139 -11.00 17.83 0.02
N ASN A 140 -9.70 17.50 0.10
CA ASN A 140 -9.22 16.14 -0.17
C ASN A 140 -9.68 15.16 0.93
N VAL A 141 -9.66 15.57 2.20
CA VAL A 141 -10.16 14.76 3.32
C VAL A 141 -11.67 14.50 3.18
N LEU A 142 -12.45 15.52 2.85
CA LEU A 142 -13.91 15.36 2.65
C LEU A 142 -14.22 14.37 1.52
N LEU A 143 -13.50 14.43 0.39
CA LEU A 143 -13.66 13.46 -0.70
C LEU A 143 -13.26 12.04 -0.28
N ALA A 144 -12.15 11.88 0.43
CA ALA A 144 -11.72 10.58 0.92
C ALA A 144 -12.70 10.00 1.95
N VAL A 145 -13.18 10.81 2.89
CA VAL A 145 -14.20 10.42 3.88
C VAL A 145 -15.51 10.06 3.18
N GLY A 146 -15.96 10.87 2.20
CA GLY A 146 -17.16 10.59 1.41
C GLY A 146 -17.04 9.28 0.63
N PHE A 147 -15.88 8.98 0.05
CA PHE A 147 -15.63 7.72 -0.63
C PHE A 147 -15.69 6.52 0.35
N VAL A 148 -14.99 6.62 1.48
CA VAL A 148 -15.01 5.55 2.51
C VAL A 148 -16.40 5.36 3.09
N ALA A 149 -17.13 6.45 3.37
CA ALA A 149 -18.50 6.39 3.85
C ALA A 149 -19.45 5.76 2.82
N GLY A 150 -19.28 6.09 1.53
CA GLY A 150 -20.04 5.47 0.44
C GLY A 150 -19.77 3.97 0.32
N LEU A 151 -18.52 3.54 0.39
CA LEU A 151 -18.16 2.12 0.42
C LEU A 151 -18.74 1.40 1.64
N ALA A 152 -18.61 2.00 2.82
CA ALA A 152 -19.13 1.43 4.06
C ALA A 152 -20.67 1.31 4.02
N PHE A 153 -21.35 2.35 3.56
CA PHE A 153 -22.81 2.33 3.40
C PHE A 153 -23.27 1.24 2.43
N SER A 154 -22.64 1.13 1.26
CA SER A 154 -22.96 0.10 0.26
C SER A 154 -22.67 -1.31 0.80
N ALA A 155 -21.58 -1.49 1.56
CA ALA A 155 -21.25 -2.76 2.19
C ALA A 155 -22.27 -3.15 3.28
N LEU A 156 -22.67 -2.20 4.13
CA LEU A 156 -23.69 -2.39 5.17
C LEU A 156 -25.07 -2.67 4.56
N ALA A 157 -25.39 -2.07 3.41
CA ALA A 157 -26.57 -2.35 2.64
C ALA A 157 -26.56 -3.71 1.93
N GLY A 158 -25.46 -4.50 2.06
CA GLY A 158 -25.31 -5.82 1.45
C GLY A 158 -24.97 -5.83 -0.03
N ALA A 159 -24.69 -4.64 -0.62
CA ALA A 159 -24.46 -4.51 -2.05
C ALA A 159 -23.33 -5.43 -2.60
N TYR A 160 -22.39 -5.83 -1.76
CA TYR A 160 -21.21 -6.62 -2.16
C TYR A 160 -21.25 -8.07 -1.68
N HIS A 161 -22.34 -8.47 -1.01
CA HIS A 161 -22.41 -9.78 -0.30
C HIS A 161 -22.14 -10.97 -1.20
N PHE A 162 -22.63 -10.96 -2.45
CA PHE A 162 -22.49 -12.05 -3.40
C PHE A 162 -21.19 -11.99 -4.24
N LEU A 163 -20.38 -10.94 -4.11
CA LEU A 163 -19.09 -10.91 -4.76
C LEU A 163 -18.13 -11.94 -4.16
N SER A 164 -17.47 -12.70 -5.01
CA SER A 164 -16.55 -13.76 -4.59
C SER A 164 -15.45 -13.31 -3.62
N PRO A 165 -14.80 -12.12 -3.77
CA PRO A 165 -13.83 -11.64 -2.78
C PRO A 165 -14.42 -11.43 -1.38
N VAL A 166 -15.69 -11.01 -1.29
CA VAL A 166 -16.39 -10.82 -0.01
C VAL A 166 -16.76 -12.17 0.60
N LEU A 167 -17.20 -13.11 -0.20
CA LEU A 167 -17.47 -14.47 0.25
C LEU A 167 -16.18 -15.18 0.74
N GLU A 168 -15.04 -14.93 0.09
CA GLU A 168 -13.74 -15.40 0.59
C GLU A 168 -13.39 -14.78 1.94
N PHE A 169 -13.64 -13.48 2.13
CA PHE A 169 -13.43 -12.83 3.43
C PHE A 169 -14.32 -13.44 4.52
N ILE A 170 -15.62 -13.63 4.23
CA ILE A 170 -16.57 -14.20 5.19
C ILE A 170 -16.16 -15.62 5.59
N SER A 171 -15.77 -16.45 4.62
CA SER A 171 -15.37 -17.83 4.86
C SER A 171 -14.02 -17.97 5.59
N HIS A 172 -13.17 -16.95 5.53
CA HIS A 172 -11.85 -16.95 6.17
C HIS A 172 -11.71 -15.89 7.26
N ARG A 173 -12.80 -15.36 7.78
CA ARG A 173 -12.83 -14.19 8.66
C ARG A 173 -11.88 -14.32 9.87
N ASP A 174 -11.99 -15.41 10.60
CA ASP A 174 -11.18 -15.60 11.83
C ASP A 174 -9.69 -15.70 11.48
N ARG A 175 -9.38 -16.44 10.42
CA ARG A 175 -8.02 -16.55 9.91
C ARG A 175 -7.49 -15.20 9.40
N PHE A 176 -8.34 -14.40 8.75
CA PHE A 176 -7.97 -13.07 8.28
C PHE A 176 -7.47 -12.16 9.41
N PHE A 177 -8.21 -12.12 10.54
CA PHE A 177 -7.78 -11.31 11.68
C PHE A 177 -6.55 -11.88 12.40
N ALA A 178 -6.41 -13.20 12.47
CA ALA A 178 -5.19 -13.83 12.97
C ALA A 178 -3.97 -13.46 12.10
N GLU A 179 -4.11 -13.52 10.77
CA GLU A 179 -3.02 -13.19 9.85
C GLU A 179 -2.75 -11.68 9.78
N LEU A 180 -3.75 -10.83 10.00
CA LEU A 180 -3.54 -9.39 10.23
C LEU A 180 -2.65 -9.17 11.47
N GLY A 181 -2.95 -9.83 12.58
CA GLY A 181 -2.14 -9.78 13.81
C GLY A 181 -0.69 -10.22 13.56
N ASN A 182 -0.50 -11.34 12.88
CA ASN A 182 0.82 -11.85 12.50
C ASN A 182 1.58 -10.87 11.59
N HIS A 183 0.91 -10.32 10.59
CA HIS A 183 1.49 -9.35 9.65
C HIS A 183 1.97 -8.09 10.37
N LEU A 184 1.14 -7.53 11.24
CA LEU A 184 1.48 -6.36 12.05
C LEU A 184 2.60 -6.65 13.04
N PHE A 185 2.58 -7.82 13.71
CA PHE A 185 3.62 -8.24 14.64
C PHE A 185 4.98 -8.33 13.95
N ILE A 186 5.08 -9.08 12.84
CA ILE A 186 6.35 -9.28 12.13
C ILE A 186 6.88 -7.94 11.60
N THR A 187 6.03 -7.14 10.99
CA THR A 187 6.43 -5.84 10.44
C THR A 187 6.87 -4.89 11.53
N SER A 188 6.07 -4.73 12.60
CA SER A 188 6.39 -3.79 13.69
C SER A 188 7.65 -4.20 14.44
N LEU A 189 7.82 -5.48 14.72
CA LEU A 189 9.01 -5.98 15.42
C LEU A 189 10.27 -5.79 14.55
N SER A 190 10.20 -6.11 13.25
CA SER A 190 11.34 -5.95 12.34
C SER A 190 11.73 -4.48 12.17
N ILE A 191 10.76 -3.56 12.06
CA ILE A 191 11.03 -2.12 11.96
C ILE A 191 11.55 -1.57 13.28
N GLY A 192 10.98 -1.99 14.40
CA GLY A 192 11.47 -1.61 15.74
C GLY A 192 12.95 -1.98 15.95
N LEU A 193 13.31 -3.22 15.61
CA LEU A 193 14.69 -3.70 15.68
C LEU A 193 15.59 -2.97 14.67
N ALA A 194 15.14 -2.78 13.44
CA ALA A 194 15.90 -2.04 12.42
C ALA A 194 16.12 -0.58 12.83
N ALA A 195 15.15 0.05 13.48
CA ALA A 195 15.29 1.40 14.03
C ALA A 195 16.25 1.44 15.24
N ALA A 196 16.11 0.49 16.17
CA ALA A 196 16.96 0.40 17.35
C ALA A 196 18.46 0.22 16.98
N ILE A 197 18.74 -0.49 15.89
CA ILE A 197 20.11 -0.71 15.40
C ILE A 197 20.51 0.41 14.40
N GLY A 198 19.63 0.72 13.45
CA GLY A 198 19.94 1.59 12.32
C GLY A 198 20.10 3.06 12.67
N LEU A 199 19.32 3.59 13.63
CA LEU A 199 19.46 4.99 14.05
C LEU A 199 20.79 5.26 14.73
N PRO A 200 21.22 4.47 15.74
CA PRO A 200 22.55 4.64 16.34
C PRO A 200 23.68 4.41 15.34
N LEU A 201 23.56 3.40 14.46
CA LEU A 201 24.56 3.11 13.45
C LEU A 201 24.69 4.25 12.43
N GLY A 202 23.58 4.84 11.98
CA GLY A 202 23.56 5.99 11.09
C GLY A 202 24.24 7.24 11.72
N LEU A 203 23.97 7.49 13.01
CA LEU A 203 24.62 8.55 13.76
C LEU A 203 26.12 8.28 13.96
N LEU A 204 26.51 7.02 14.22
CA LEU A 204 27.90 6.61 14.38
C LEU A 204 28.71 6.87 13.11
N ILE A 205 28.22 6.45 11.94
CA ILE A 205 28.92 6.66 10.66
C ILE A 205 28.89 8.13 10.20
N PHE A 206 27.96 8.95 10.74
CA PHE A 206 28.01 10.40 10.58
C PHE A 206 29.16 11.00 11.38
N LYS A 207 29.28 10.60 12.64
CA LYS A 207 30.31 11.11 13.57
C LYS A 207 31.72 10.62 13.19
N TYR A 208 31.88 9.37 12.80
CA TYR A 208 33.14 8.71 12.51
C TYR A 208 33.23 8.32 11.04
N ARG A 209 34.25 8.86 10.32
CA ARG A 209 34.42 8.60 8.88
C ARG A 209 34.94 7.18 8.57
N SER A 210 35.74 6.61 9.48
CA SER A 210 36.43 5.32 9.27
C SER A 210 35.46 4.17 8.92
N PRO A 211 34.37 3.86 9.65
CA PRO A 211 33.51 2.71 9.36
C PRO A 211 32.51 2.93 8.22
N ARG A 212 32.39 4.16 7.68
CA ARG A 212 31.33 4.53 6.75
C ARG A 212 31.25 3.65 5.50
N ALA A 213 32.39 3.49 4.81
CA ALA A 213 32.44 2.74 3.57
C ALA A 213 32.11 1.26 3.79
N SER A 214 32.66 0.66 4.85
CA SER A 214 32.44 -0.75 5.19
C SER A 214 30.99 -1.01 5.60
N VAL A 215 30.38 -0.14 6.41
CA VAL A 215 28.99 -0.27 6.82
C VAL A 215 28.05 -0.20 5.60
N PHE A 216 28.22 0.80 4.74
CA PHE A 216 27.39 0.88 3.53
C PHE A 216 27.65 -0.29 2.57
N ALA A 217 28.89 -0.78 2.44
CA ALA A 217 29.19 -1.94 1.62
C ALA A 217 28.41 -3.18 2.11
N VAL A 218 28.48 -3.48 3.41
CA VAL A 218 27.76 -4.63 4.01
C VAL A 218 26.25 -4.48 3.84
N LEU A 219 25.68 -3.30 4.15
CA LEU A 219 24.24 -3.07 4.02
C LEU A 219 23.76 -3.15 2.56
N ASN A 220 24.56 -2.67 1.60
CA ASN A 220 24.25 -2.82 0.19
C ASN A 220 24.29 -4.29 -0.26
N ILE A 221 25.27 -5.08 0.19
CA ILE A 221 25.35 -6.54 -0.11
C ILE A 221 24.06 -7.22 0.40
N VAL A 222 23.63 -6.95 1.63
CA VAL A 222 22.39 -7.51 2.18
C VAL A 222 21.19 -7.18 1.30
N GLN A 223 21.09 -5.96 0.80
CA GLN A 223 19.97 -5.52 -0.06
C GLN A 223 19.99 -6.17 -1.45
N THR A 224 21.15 -6.69 -1.92
CA THR A 224 21.22 -7.38 -3.22
C THR A 224 20.74 -8.84 -3.14
N VAL A 225 20.70 -9.42 -1.94
CA VAL A 225 20.19 -10.79 -1.76
C VAL A 225 18.69 -10.79 -1.93
N PRO A 226 18.07 -11.63 -2.78
CA PRO A 226 16.62 -11.75 -2.87
C PRO A 226 16.00 -12.12 -1.52
N SER A 227 14.85 -11.51 -1.14
CA SER A 227 14.23 -11.72 0.18
C SER A 227 13.96 -13.19 0.49
N LEU A 228 13.44 -13.93 -0.48
CA LEU A 228 13.19 -15.36 -0.32
C LEU A 228 14.48 -16.16 -0.06
N ALA A 229 15.58 -15.79 -0.74
CA ALA A 229 16.87 -16.43 -0.54
C ALA A 229 17.41 -16.13 0.86
N LEU A 230 17.28 -14.88 1.34
CA LEU A 230 17.73 -14.50 2.68
C LEU A 230 16.90 -15.23 3.76
N PHE A 231 15.59 -15.37 3.59
CA PHE A 231 14.76 -16.19 4.48
C PHE A 231 15.28 -17.64 4.52
N GLY A 232 15.54 -18.23 3.34
CA GLY A 232 16.06 -19.59 3.23
C GLY A 232 17.42 -19.80 3.89
N LEU A 233 18.35 -18.84 3.71
CA LEU A 233 19.68 -18.88 4.33
C LEU A 233 19.64 -18.87 5.87
N LEU A 234 18.60 -18.27 6.46
CA LEU A 234 18.45 -18.20 7.93
C LEU A 234 17.86 -19.49 8.52
N ILE A 235 17.24 -20.37 7.71
CA ILE A 235 16.58 -21.58 8.21
C ILE A 235 17.56 -22.48 8.97
N ALA A 236 18.66 -22.87 8.33
CA ALA A 236 19.61 -23.82 8.90
C ALA A 236 20.33 -23.28 10.15
N PRO A 237 20.90 -22.05 10.16
CA PRO A 237 21.53 -21.49 11.35
C PRO A 237 20.56 -21.36 12.54
N LEU A 238 19.32 -20.89 12.31
CA LEU A 238 18.35 -20.75 13.38
C LEU A 238 17.82 -22.08 13.88
N ALA A 239 17.65 -23.08 13.01
CA ALA A 239 17.30 -24.43 13.41
C ALA A 239 18.38 -25.03 14.30
N PHE A 240 19.64 -24.88 13.94
CA PHE A 240 20.79 -25.34 14.74
C PHE A 240 20.80 -24.64 16.13
N ILE A 241 20.80 -23.29 16.15
CA ILE A 241 20.84 -22.52 17.39
C ILE A 241 19.65 -22.87 18.30
N SER A 242 18.44 -23.01 17.76
CA SER A 242 17.26 -23.35 18.54
C SER A 242 17.24 -24.81 19.02
N GLY A 243 18.00 -25.68 18.37
CA GLY A 243 18.24 -27.07 18.83
C GLY A 243 19.11 -27.11 20.08
N GLU A 244 20.17 -26.33 20.09
CA GLU A 244 21.13 -26.26 21.21
C GLU A 244 20.60 -25.46 22.43
N TRP A 245 19.70 -24.51 22.19
CA TRP A 245 19.25 -23.56 23.20
C TRP A 245 17.72 -23.66 23.42
N PRO A 246 17.25 -24.51 24.39
CA PRO A 246 15.82 -24.74 24.64
C PRO A 246 15.01 -23.47 24.94
N LEU A 247 15.66 -22.46 25.56
CA LEU A 247 15.04 -21.18 25.86
C LEU A 247 14.62 -20.45 24.57
N LEU A 248 15.46 -20.43 23.55
CA LEU A 248 15.12 -19.80 22.26
C LEU A 248 13.98 -20.54 21.58
N ARG A 249 13.97 -21.87 21.68
CA ARG A 249 12.90 -22.69 21.14
C ARG A 249 11.57 -22.45 21.85
N SER A 250 11.56 -22.27 23.19
CA SER A 250 10.37 -21.94 23.95
C SER A 250 9.82 -20.55 23.62
N LEU A 251 10.68 -19.62 23.26
CA LEU A 251 10.30 -18.29 22.76
C LEU A 251 9.80 -18.30 21.31
N GLY A 252 9.75 -19.48 20.65
CA GLY A 252 9.29 -19.62 19.26
C GLY A 252 10.34 -19.30 18.22
N VAL A 253 11.61 -19.07 18.61
CA VAL A 253 12.73 -18.92 17.68
C VAL A 253 13.08 -20.28 17.10
N ARG A 254 12.76 -20.48 15.84
CA ARG A 254 12.99 -21.73 15.09
C ARG A 254 13.58 -21.40 13.71
N GLY A 255 14.01 -22.43 12.96
CA GLY A 255 14.49 -22.23 11.59
C GLY A 255 13.40 -21.75 10.62
N ILE A 256 12.12 -22.05 10.89
CA ILE A 256 10.96 -21.61 10.13
C ILE A 256 10.03 -20.79 11.03
N GLY A 257 9.20 -19.93 10.42
CA GLY A 257 8.23 -19.11 11.14
C GLY A 257 8.67 -17.65 11.27
N TRP A 258 8.19 -16.97 12.32
CA TRP A 258 8.37 -15.53 12.47
C TRP A 258 9.82 -15.09 12.70
N ALA A 259 10.66 -15.90 13.35
CA ALA A 259 12.00 -15.50 13.76
C ALA A 259 12.94 -15.22 12.55
N PRO A 260 13.13 -16.14 11.58
CA PRO A 260 13.93 -15.84 10.38
C PRO A 260 13.34 -14.70 9.56
N ALA A 261 12.00 -14.56 9.53
CA ALA A 261 11.33 -13.45 8.86
C ALA A 261 11.71 -12.10 9.49
N VAL A 262 11.59 -11.98 10.81
CA VAL A 262 11.93 -10.74 11.54
C VAL A 262 13.40 -10.38 11.38
N ILE A 263 14.31 -11.35 11.46
CA ILE A 263 15.75 -11.09 11.30
C ILE A 263 16.05 -10.57 9.88
N ALA A 264 15.55 -11.25 8.85
CA ALA A 264 15.78 -10.83 7.46
C ALA A 264 15.16 -9.46 7.17
N LEU A 265 13.93 -9.21 7.63
CA LEU A 265 13.25 -7.93 7.45
C LEU A 265 13.94 -6.81 8.23
N THR A 266 14.50 -7.10 9.40
CA THR A 266 15.35 -6.16 10.15
C THR A 266 16.57 -5.76 9.30
N LEU A 267 17.28 -6.74 8.74
CA LEU A 267 18.43 -6.50 7.89
C LEU A 267 18.08 -5.65 6.66
N TYR A 268 16.94 -5.91 6.01
CA TYR A 268 16.46 -5.07 4.90
C TYR A 268 16.10 -3.65 5.33
N GLY A 269 15.51 -3.47 6.50
CA GLY A 269 15.18 -2.16 7.04
C GLY A 269 16.39 -1.31 7.40
N LEU A 270 17.56 -1.93 7.68
CA LEU A 270 18.75 -1.20 8.11
C LEU A 270 19.26 -0.19 7.07
N LEU A 271 19.36 -0.57 5.79
CA LEU A 271 19.98 0.32 4.79
C LEU A 271 19.22 1.64 4.63
N PRO A 272 17.89 1.66 4.39
CA PRO A 272 17.15 2.94 4.28
C PRO A 272 17.22 3.76 5.57
N ILE A 273 17.16 3.13 6.75
CA ILE A 273 17.23 3.82 8.04
C ILE A 273 18.62 4.43 8.25
N VAL A 274 19.69 3.65 8.11
CA VAL A 274 21.06 4.12 8.30
C VAL A 274 21.43 5.22 7.30
N ARG A 275 21.06 5.04 6.02
CA ARG A 275 21.34 6.03 4.97
C ARG A 275 20.63 7.36 5.22
N ASN A 276 19.34 7.33 5.58
CA ASN A 276 18.58 8.54 5.83
C ASN A 276 18.96 9.19 7.18
N THR A 277 19.33 8.41 8.19
CA THR A 277 19.86 8.96 9.45
C THR A 277 21.17 9.70 9.19
N PHE A 278 22.10 9.06 8.48
CA PHE A 278 23.35 9.72 8.08
C PHE A 278 23.09 10.99 7.26
N ALA A 279 22.22 10.91 6.24
CA ALA A 279 21.88 12.06 5.38
C ALA A 279 21.20 13.20 6.16
N GLY A 280 20.31 12.86 7.11
CA GLY A 280 19.61 13.84 7.96
C GLY A 280 20.59 14.67 8.78
N PHE A 281 21.52 14.03 9.47
CA PHE A 281 22.53 14.77 10.23
C PHE A 281 23.55 15.51 9.32
N ALA A 282 23.88 14.94 8.16
CA ALA A 282 24.77 15.61 7.20
C ALA A 282 24.13 16.85 6.53
N ALA A 283 22.82 16.95 6.52
CA ALA A 283 22.10 18.10 5.97
C ALA A 283 22.01 19.29 6.93
N VAL A 284 22.40 19.13 8.21
CA VAL A 284 22.42 20.23 9.18
C VAL A 284 23.56 21.18 8.87
N ASP A 285 23.23 22.46 8.64
CA ASP A 285 24.24 23.49 8.35
C ASP A 285 25.14 23.74 9.58
N LYS A 286 26.45 23.77 9.34
CA LYS A 286 27.44 24.07 10.39
C LYS A 286 27.26 25.47 10.96
N ALA A 287 26.85 26.45 10.16
CA ALA A 287 26.58 27.79 10.60
C ALA A 287 25.49 27.83 11.68
N VAL A 288 24.43 27.04 11.54
CA VAL A 288 23.37 26.94 12.55
C VAL A 288 23.90 26.37 13.88
N MET A 289 24.80 25.39 13.80
CA MET A 289 25.43 24.81 14.99
C MET A 289 26.39 25.83 15.67
N GLU A 290 27.11 26.64 14.87
CA GLU A 290 27.99 27.70 15.40
C GLU A 290 27.22 28.79 16.11
N VAL A 291 26.07 29.22 15.56
CA VAL A 291 25.15 30.14 16.22
C VAL A 291 24.68 29.58 17.57
N GLY A 292 24.25 28.30 17.60
CA GLY A 292 23.87 27.66 18.86
C GLY A 292 24.99 27.66 19.91
N ARG A 293 26.24 27.40 19.49
CA ARG A 293 27.42 27.51 20.41
C ARG A 293 27.65 28.92 20.87
N GLY A 294 27.54 29.91 19.97
CA GLY A 294 27.65 31.32 20.30
C GLY A 294 26.61 31.80 21.31
N MET A 295 25.42 31.18 21.32
CA MET A 295 24.35 31.40 22.31
C MET A 295 24.59 30.65 23.64
N GLY A 296 25.71 29.96 23.80
CA GLY A 296 26.05 29.22 25.03
C GLY A 296 25.39 27.83 25.15
N MET A 297 24.85 27.28 24.07
CA MET A 297 24.26 25.94 24.11
C MET A 297 25.35 24.86 24.24
N GLY A 298 25.17 23.95 25.21
CA GLY A 298 26.03 22.77 25.35
C GLY A 298 25.79 21.72 24.23
N PRO A 299 26.72 20.75 24.03
CA PRO A 299 26.64 19.78 22.94
C PRO A 299 25.33 19.00 22.89
N LEU A 300 24.80 18.56 24.04
CA LEU A 300 23.54 17.83 24.12
C LEU A 300 22.33 18.71 23.76
N GLN A 301 22.40 20.01 24.12
CA GLN A 301 21.36 20.99 23.76
C GLN A 301 21.33 21.23 22.24
N ILE A 302 22.52 21.38 21.63
CA ILE A 302 22.64 21.53 20.17
C ILE A 302 22.10 20.27 19.49
N PHE A 303 22.48 19.08 19.93
CA PHE A 303 21.98 17.82 19.38
C PHE A 303 20.44 17.72 19.48
N ALA A 304 19.88 17.91 20.68
CA ALA A 304 18.45 17.67 20.93
C ALA A 304 17.54 18.79 20.39
N ARG A 305 18.00 20.06 20.39
CA ARG A 305 17.18 21.23 20.04
C ARG A 305 17.45 21.76 18.63
N VAL A 306 18.57 21.38 18.00
CA VAL A 306 18.97 21.91 16.69
C VAL A 306 19.16 20.76 15.69
N GLU A 307 20.13 19.88 15.93
CA GLU A 307 20.48 18.84 14.95
C GLU A 307 19.34 17.84 14.72
N LEU A 308 18.81 17.28 15.80
CA LEU A 308 17.78 16.24 15.73
C LEU A 308 16.46 16.73 15.11
N PRO A 309 15.89 17.90 15.47
CA PRO A 309 14.69 18.42 14.82
C PRO A 309 14.87 18.71 13.32
N ILE A 310 16.03 19.24 12.92
CA ILE A 310 16.34 19.50 11.49
C ILE A 310 16.52 18.19 10.72
N ALA A 311 17.18 17.20 11.32
CA ALA A 311 17.42 15.88 10.71
C ALA A 311 16.16 15.00 10.69
N ALA A 312 15.22 15.19 11.64
CA ALA A 312 14.07 14.31 11.85
C ALA A 312 13.22 14.04 10.60
N PRO A 313 12.87 15.00 9.74
CA PRO A 313 12.10 14.70 8.53
C PRO A 313 12.80 13.72 7.58
N ILE A 314 14.14 13.80 7.48
CA ILE A 314 14.94 12.92 6.62
C ILE A 314 15.05 11.53 7.28
N ILE A 315 15.25 11.48 8.59
CA ILE A 315 15.28 10.23 9.37
C ILE A 315 13.94 9.50 9.27
N LEU A 316 12.83 10.20 9.47
CA LEU A 316 11.47 9.66 9.33
C LEU A 316 11.19 9.14 7.91
N ASN A 317 11.74 9.79 6.88
CA ASN A 317 11.65 9.26 5.52
C ASN A 317 12.38 7.91 5.37
N GLY A 318 13.50 7.70 6.04
CA GLY A 318 14.19 6.41 6.09
C GLY A 318 13.34 5.31 6.75
N LEU A 319 12.71 5.62 7.88
CA LEU A 319 11.77 4.73 8.57
C LEU A 319 10.54 4.42 7.72
N ARG A 320 9.99 5.42 7.02
CA ARG A 320 8.88 5.28 6.07
C ARG A 320 9.22 4.27 4.97
N ILE A 321 10.37 4.45 4.30
CA ILE A 321 10.82 3.55 3.23
C ILE A 321 10.97 2.12 3.76
N ALA A 322 11.64 1.94 4.89
CA ALA A 322 11.83 0.64 5.52
C ALA A 322 10.49 -0.02 5.89
N CYS A 323 9.54 0.75 6.45
CA CYS A 323 8.23 0.25 6.86
C CYS A 323 7.41 -0.25 5.67
N VAL A 324 7.26 0.57 4.63
CA VAL A 324 6.50 0.21 3.41
C VAL A 324 7.13 -1.02 2.73
N GLN A 325 8.45 -1.06 2.62
CA GLN A 325 9.18 -2.21 2.07
C GLN A 325 8.95 -3.48 2.90
N ASN A 326 9.02 -3.39 4.23
CA ASN A 326 8.84 -4.54 5.12
C ASN A 326 7.38 -5.05 5.12
N ILE A 327 6.38 -4.18 5.03
CA ILE A 327 4.98 -4.60 4.85
C ILE A 327 4.86 -5.51 3.60
N GLY A 328 5.41 -5.10 2.46
CA GLY A 328 5.40 -5.94 1.25
C GLY A 328 6.17 -7.25 1.41
N ASN A 329 7.37 -7.20 1.98
CA ASN A 329 8.21 -8.38 2.18
C ASN A 329 7.67 -9.35 3.24
N THR A 330 6.88 -8.88 4.20
CA THR A 330 6.19 -9.74 5.19
C THR A 330 5.21 -10.69 4.49
N ALA A 331 4.59 -10.27 3.39
CA ALA A 331 3.77 -11.19 2.59
C ALA A 331 4.60 -12.36 2.04
N VAL A 332 5.83 -12.10 1.57
CA VAL A 332 6.73 -13.15 1.05
C VAL A 332 7.20 -14.11 2.17
N ALA A 333 7.37 -13.59 3.39
CA ALA A 333 7.77 -14.39 4.54
C ALA A 333 6.77 -15.51 4.93
N SER A 334 5.53 -15.44 4.46
CA SER A 334 4.55 -16.51 4.63
C SER A 334 5.01 -17.84 4.01
N LEU A 335 5.87 -17.81 2.97
CA LEU A 335 6.44 -19.01 2.33
C LEU A 335 7.36 -19.83 3.25
N ILE A 336 7.90 -19.21 4.28
CA ILE A 336 8.69 -19.89 5.31
C ILE A 336 7.90 -20.13 6.60
N GLY A 337 6.57 -20.04 6.53
CA GLY A 337 5.67 -20.29 7.66
C GLY A 337 5.57 -19.15 8.67
N ALA A 338 5.97 -17.94 8.30
CA ALA A 338 5.91 -16.78 9.20
C ALA A 338 4.48 -16.26 9.44
N GLY A 339 3.54 -16.60 8.56
CA GLY A 339 2.18 -16.07 8.62
C GLY A 339 2.03 -14.76 7.85
N GLY A 340 0.97 -14.03 8.18
CA GLY A 340 0.61 -12.79 7.53
C GLY A 340 -0.21 -12.98 6.25
N PHE A 341 -0.61 -11.88 5.63
CA PHE A 341 -1.50 -11.89 4.46
C PHE A 341 -0.97 -12.65 3.24
N GLY A 342 0.33 -12.89 3.17
CA GLY A 342 0.94 -13.71 2.14
C GLY A 342 0.39 -15.14 2.07
N ILE A 343 -0.12 -15.69 3.17
CA ILE A 343 -0.76 -17.00 3.17
C ILE A 343 -1.91 -17.05 2.18
N PHE A 344 -2.80 -16.04 2.18
CA PHE A 344 -3.90 -15.96 1.22
C PHE A 344 -3.41 -15.78 -0.21
N ILE A 345 -2.36 -14.95 -0.41
CA ILE A 345 -1.78 -14.70 -1.73
C ILE A 345 -1.24 -16.00 -2.33
N PHE A 346 -0.35 -16.70 -1.62
CA PHE A 346 0.29 -17.90 -2.17
C PHE A 346 -0.64 -19.11 -2.22
N GLN A 347 -1.55 -19.24 -1.27
CA GLN A 347 -2.61 -20.26 -1.35
C GLN A 347 -3.52 -20.00 -2.53
N GLY A 348 -3.91 -18.74 -2.77
CA GLY A 348 -4.72 -18.34 -3.91
C GLY A 348 -4.03 -18.59 -5.25
N LEU A 349 -2.73 -18.28 -5.36
CA LEU A 349 -1.93 -18.58 -6.55
C LEU A 349 -1.84 -20.08 -6.82
N GLY A 350 -1.58 -20.90 -5.80
CA GLY A 350 -1.51 -22.35 -5.91
C GLY A 350 -2.84 -23.01 -6.31
N GLN A 351 -3.97 -22.37 -6.01
CA GLN A 351 -5.32 -22.85 -6.33
C GLN A 351 -5.95 -22.18 -7.55
N SER A 352 -5.23 -21.25 -8.23
CA SER A 352 -5.79 -20.38 -9.28
C SER A 352 -7.03 -19.61 -8.81
N ALA A 353 -7.11 -19.30 -7.51
CA ALA A 353 -8.22 -18.59 -6.86
C ALA A 353 -7.87 -17.10 -6.68
N ILE A 354 -8.11 -16.30 -7.73
CA ILE A 354 -7.77 -14.87 -7.76
C ILE A 354 -8.40 -14.10 -6.61
N ASP A 355 -9.63 -14.45 -6.21
CA ASP A 355 -10.35 -13.76 -5.13
C ASP A 355 -9.65 -13.97 -3.77
N LEU A 356 -9.03 -15.14 -3.56
CA LEU A 356 -8.21 -15.38 -2.38
C LEU A 356 -6.89 -14.62 -2.44
N VAL A 357 -6.28 -14.45 -3.64
CA VAL A 357 -5.12 -13.56 -3.81
C VAL A 357 -5.47 -12.13 -3.43
N LEU A 358 -6.65 -11.65 -3.85
CA LEU A 358 -7.14 -10.32 -3.51
C LEU A 358 -7.36 -10.15 -2.00
N LEU A 359 -7.85 -11.19 -1.31
CA LEU A 359 -8.03 -11.19 0.14
C LEU A 359 -6.71 -10.94 0.90
N GLY A 360 -5.58 -11.36 0.35
CA GLY A 360 -4.27 -11.06 0.92
C GLY A 360 -3.66 -9.75 0.41
N THR A 361 -3.83 -9.45 -0.88
CA THR A 361 -3.16 -8.31 -1.52
C THR A 361 -3.76 -6.96 -1.14
N ILE A 362 -5.10 -6.84 -1.13
CA ILE A 362 -5.79 -5.57 -0.82
C ILE A 362 -5.41 -5.06 0.58
N PRO A 363 -5.51 -5.86 1.66
CA PRO A 363 -5.13 -5.39 2.99
C PRO A 363 -3.63 -5.11 3.12
N THR A 364 -2.76 -5.84 2.42
CA THR A 364 -1.31 -5.55 2.40
C THR A 364 -1.05 -4.17 1.80
N ILE A 365 -1.68 -3.83 0.67
CA ILE A 365 -1.58 -2.50 0.05
C ILE A 365 -2.18 -1.44 0.98
N ALA A 366 -3.33 -1.69 1.59
CA ALA A 366 -3.97 -0.75 2.51
C ALA A 366 -3.05 -0.45 3.71
N LEU A 367 -2.43 -1.47 4.32
CA LEU A 367 -1.45 -1.28 5.39
C LEU A 367 -0.26 -0.43 4.95
N ALA A 368 0.28 -0.69 3.75
CA ALA A 368 1.39 0.08 3.20
C ALA A 368 1.02 1.55 2.98
N LEU A 369 -0.16 1.83 2.42
CA LEU A 369 -0.67 3.19 2.23
C LEU A 369 -0.96 3.90 3.55
N CYS A 370 -1.53 3.21 4.54
CA CYS A 370 -1.75 3.75 5.87
C CYS A 370 -0.42 4.13 6.54
N ALA A 371 0.56 3.23 6.53
CA ALA A 371 1.88 3.48 7.08
C ALA A 371 2.57 4.66 6.37
N ASP A 372 2.53 4.69 5.03
CA ASP A 372 3.05 5.78 4.22
C ASP A 372 2.46 7.13 4.61
N SER A 373 1.13 7.20 4.73
CA SER A 373 0.39 8.40 5.11
C SER A 373 0.72 8.87 6.53
N LEU A 374 0.81 7.95 7.48
CA LEU A 374 1.17 8.26 8.87
C LEU A 374 2.56 8.88 8.96
N PHE A 375 3.55 8.32 8.26
CA PHE A 375 4.89 8.90 8.21
C PHE A 375 4.92 10.27 7.51
N GLN A 376 4.12 10.48 6.45
CA GLN A 376 4.01 11.78 5.79
C GLN A 376 3.46 12.85 6.75
N ILE A 377 2.42 12.53 7.51
CA ILE A 377 1.85 13.42 8.53
C ILE A 377 2.91 13.74 9.61
N ALA A 378 3.61 12.71 10.11
CA ALA A 378 4.67 12.89 11.10
C ALA A 378 5.80 13.83 10.59
N MET A 379 6.21 13.68 9.32
CA MET A 379 7.23 14.55 8.71
C MET A 379 6.75 16.00 8.57
N GLN A 380 5.45 16.24 8.32
CA GLN A 380 4.91 17.61 8.23
C GLN A 380 4.97 18.33 9.58
N PHE A 381 4.75 17.64 10.68
CA PHE A 381 4.86 18.22 12.03
C PHE A 381 6.25 18.83 12.29
N PHE A 382 7.31 18.16 11.85
CA PHE A 382 8.67 18.67 12.02
C PHE A 382 9.04 19.79 11.03
N ARG A 383 8.33 19.89 9.88
CA ARG A 383 8.54 20.98 8.92
C ARG A 383 7.82 22.28 9.32
N SER A 384 6.64 22.18 9.91
CA SER A 384 5.83 23.33 10.32
C SER A 384 6.27 23.94 11.67
N GLY A 385 6.99 23.23 12.51
CA GLY A 385 7.56 23.74 13.76
C GLY A 385 8.84 24.58 13.60
N GLY A 386 9.34 24.75 12.37
CA GLY A 386 10.52 25.54 12.04
C GLY A 386 10.23 26.87 11.32
N SER A 387 8.96 27.29 11.25
CA SER A 387 8.55 28.58 10.64
C SER A 387 8.08 29.57 11.70
#